data_19ce581fec0322bee045a498ad6216b0
#
_entry.id   19ce581fec0322bee045a498ad6216b0
#
_cell.length_a   1.000
_cell.length_b   1.000
_cell.length_c   1.000
_cell.angle_alpha   90.00
_cell.angle_beta   90.00
_cell.angle_gamma   90.00
#
_symmetry.space_group_name_H-M   'P 1'
#
loop_
_entity.id
_entity.type
_entity.pdbx_description
1 polymer ?
#
loop_
_entity_poly.entity_id
_entity_poly.type
_entity_poly.pdbx_seq_one_letter_code
_entity_poly.pdbx_strand_id
1 'polypeptide(L)'
;WTQSQSTDVPTGQGFATSLKMDCTTADASPSASDELRIRQNVEGQNLQYLKFGTANAESLTLSFWVKSNKTGTYIAELMDNDNSNRHIGNAYTISSADTWEKKTITFAGDTTGAFSNDNGASLAVSFWLGAGSTYTSGTLQTSWGSLAQANRAVGQVNLADSTANEWFITGIQL
;
A
#
# COMPACT_ATOMS: atom_id res chain seq x y z
N TRP A 1 0.59 16.44 7.56
CA TRP A 1 1.46 15.74 6.61
C TRP A 1 1.70 16.61 5.39
N THR A 2 2.93 16.60 4.91
CA THR A 2 3.32 17.24 3.66
C THR A 2 3.87 16.18 2.72
N GLN A 3 3.37 16.17 1.48
CA GLN A 3 3.97 15.39 0.41
C GLN A 3 4.81 16.29 -0.48
N SER A 4 5.95 15.80 -0.90
CA SER A 4 6.86 16.55 -1.77
C SER A 4 7.68 15.63 -2.67
N GLN A 5 8.23 16.18 -3.73
CA GLN A 5 9.26 15.52 -4.51
C GLN A 5 10.61 15.66 -3.79
N SER A 6 11.38 14.60 -3.75
CA SER A 6 12.72 14.56 -3.16
C SER A 6 13.74 14.05 -4.17
N THR A 7 14.97 14.53 -4.10
CA THR A 7 16.12 14.01 -4.85
C THR A 7 16.84 12.88 -4.12
N ASP A 8 16.41 12.53 -2.92
CA ASP A 8 16.88 11.37 -2.19
C ASP A 8 16.30 10.11 -2.82
N VAL A 9 17.15 9.31 -3.43
CA VAL A 9 16.82 8.10 -4.22
C VAL A 9 17.85 7.01 -3.98
N PRO A 10 17.50 5.72 -4.25
CA PRO A 10 18.46 4.63 -4.13
C PRO A 10 19.60 4.79 -5.14
N THR A 11 20.82 4.83 -4.62
CA THR A 11 22.03 5.08 -5.41
C THR A 11 22.25 4.01 -6.49
N GLY A 12 22.57 4.43 -7.70
CA GLY A 12 22.90 3.54 -8.82
C GLY A 12 21.70 2.85 -9.47
N GLN A 13 20.46 3.19 -9.08
CA GLN A 13 19.25 2.57 -9.62
C GLN A 13 18.58 3.39 -10.75
N GLY A 14 19.15 4.54 -11.10
CA GLY A 14 18.68 5.36 -12.23
C GLY A 14 17.45 6.22 -11.96
N PHE A 15 16.98 6.30 -10.72
CA PHE A 15 15.86 7.19 -10.34
C PHE A 15 16.36 8.62 -10.14
N ALA A 16 15.62 9.59 -10.67
CA ALA A 16 15.92 11.02 -10.47
C ALA A 16 15.28 11.57 -9.21
N THR A 17 14.09 11.06 -8.85
CA THR A 17 13.29 11.57 -7.71
C THR A 17 12.52 10.47 -7.02
N SER A 18 12.11 10.74 -5.79
CA SER A 18 11.18 9.95 -4.99
C SER A 18 10.02 10.81 -4.50
N LEU A 19 8.92 10.19 -4.12
CA LEU A 19 7.88 10.81 -3.31
C LEU A 19 8.30 10.76 -1.85
N LYS A 20 8.30 11.92 -1.18
CA LYS A 20 8.51 12.05 0.26
C LYS A 20 7.17 12.33 0.96
N MET A 21 6.91 11.63 2.05
CA MET A 21 5.87 11.94 3.03
C MET A 21 6.54 12.38 4.32
N ASP A 22 6.24 13.59 4.77
CA ASP A 22 6.84 14.23 5.94
C ASP A 22 5.78 14.46 7.02
N CYS A 23 6.03 13.99 8.24
CA CYS A 23 5.11 14.17 9.36
C CYS A 23 5.24 15.57 9.92
N THR A 24 4.34 16.48 9.58
CA THR A 24 4.36 17.88 10.05
C THR A 24 3.54 18.12 11.33
N THR A 25 2.67 17.16 11.68
CA THR A 25 1.90 17.18 12.93
C THR A 25 1.84 15.77 13.47
N ALA A 26 2.36 15.57 14.68
CA ALA A 26 2.39 14.26 15.30
C ALA A 26 1.01 13.88 15.86
N ASP A 27 0.68 12.59 15.71
CA ASP A 27 -0.45 11.92 16.35
C ASP A 27 0.02 10.55 16.85
N ALA A 28 0.45 10.49 18.11
CA ALA A 28 0.94 9.25 18.72
C ALA A 28 -0.18 8.29 19.10
N SER A 29 -1.43 8.74 19.10
CA SER A 29 -2.59 7.96 19.52
C SER A 29 -3.78 8.18 18.57
N PRO A 30 -3.69 7.69 17.32
CA PRO A 30 -4.72 7.93 16.32
C PRO A 30 -6.08 7.42 16.80
N SER A 31 -7.12 8.19 16.53
CA SER A 31 -8.51 7.80 16.78
C SER A 31 -8.85 6.52 15.99
N ALA A 32 -9.87 5.81 16.41
CA ALA A 32 -10.20 4.51 15.82
C ALA A 32 -10.36 4.54 14.30
N SER A 33 -10.94 5.60 13.74
CA SER A 33 -11.22 5.76 12.32
C SER A 33 -10.13 6.49 11.53
N ASP A 34 -9.04 6.91 12.17
CA ASP A 34 -7.97 7.62 11.48
C ASP A 34 -7.22 6.68 10.54
N GLU A 35 -6.95 7.17 9.35
CA GLU A 35 -6.16 6.46 8.35
C GLU A 35 -5.17 7.39 7.67
N LEU A 36 -3.94 6.93 7.52
CA LEU A 36 -2.91 7.56 6.72
C LEU A 36 -2.41 6.56 5.71
N ARG A 37 -2.66 6.82 4.44
CA ARG A 37 -2.20 5.97 3.32
C ARG A 37 -2.01 6.76 2.05
N ILE A 38 -1.15 6.27 1.18
CA ILE A 38 -1.04 6.71 -0.20
C ILE A 38 -1.78 5.70 -1.07
N ARG A 39 -2.56 6.19 -2.03
CA ARG A 39 -3.35 5.34 -2.92
C ARG A 39 -3.19 5.77 -4.38
N GLN A 40 -2.99 4.78 -5.25
CA GLN A 40 -3.05 4.91 -6.70
C GLN A 40 -4.18 4.03 -7.24
N ASN A 41 -5.03 4.59 -8.09
CA ASN A 41 -6.07 3.83 -8.79
C ASN A 41 -5.59 3.45 -10.19
N VAL A 42 -6.01 2.27 -10.65
CA VAL A 42 -5.79 1.75 -12.00
C VAL A 42 -7.15 1.49 -12.65
N GLU A 43 -7.29 1.95 -13.89
CA GLU A 43 -8.52 1.80 -14.67
C GLU A 43 -8.76 0.34 -15.07
N GLY A 44 -10.02 -0.08 -15.06
CA GLY A 44 -10.39 -1.47 -15.35
C GLY A 44 -10.01 -1.94 -16.75
N GLN A 45 -10.13 -1.08 -17.77
CA GLN A 45 -9.72 -1.39 -19.14
C GLN A 45 -8.24 -1.80 -19.26
N ASN A 46 -7.38 -1.35 -18.35
CA ASN A 46 -5.95 -1.67 -18.33
C ASN A 46 -5.63 -2.98 -17.59
N LEU A 47 -6.63 -3.65 -17.01
CA LEU A 47 -6.47 -4.82 -16.14
C LEU A 47 -7.07 -6.12 -16.72
N GLN A 48 -7.67 -6.08 -17.90
CA GLN A 48 -8.43 -7.21 -18.47
C GLN A 48 -7.57 -8.46 -18.69
N TYR A 49 -6.27 -8.30 -18.96
CA TYR A 49 -5.34 -9.42 -19.13
C TYR A 49 -5.11 -10.22 -17.85
N LEU A 50 -5.45 -9.68 -16.69
CA LEU A 50 -5.33 -10.35 -15.38
C LEU A 50 -6.39 -11.44 -15.18
N LYS A 51 -7.45 -11.46 -15.99
CA LYS A 51 -8.53 -12.47 -15.95
C LYS A 51 -9.19 -12.62 -14.57
N PHE A 52 -9.23 -11.56 -13.79
CA PHE A 52 -9.86 -11.56 -12.47
C PHE A 52 -11.33 -11.95 -12.58
N GLY A 53 -11.87 -12.62 -11.56
CA GLY A 53 -13.19 -13.21 -11.57
C GLY A 53 -13.27 -14.58 -12.27
N THR A 54 -12.13 -15.16 -12.63
CA THR A 54 -12.07 -16.49 -13.27
C THR A 54 -11.10 -17.42 -12.54
N ALA A 55 -11.23 -18.72 -12.77
CA ALA A 55 -10.29 -19.70 -12.22
C ALA A 55 -8.84 -19.52 -12.72
N ASN A 56 -8.64 -18.74 -13.78
CA ASN A 56 -7.33 -18.45 -14.38
C ASN A 56 -6.85 -17.03 -14.03
N ALA A 57 -7.33 -16.44 -12.94
CA ALA A 57 -6.88 -15.13 -12.48
C ALA A 57 -5.37 -15.11 -12.25
N GLU A 58 -4.69 -14.17 -12.91
CA GLU A 58 -3.24 -14.05 -12.86
C GLU A 58 -2.82 -13.36 -11.54
N SER A 59 -1.64 -13.72 -11.01
CA SER A 59 -1.06 -13.04 -9.87
C SER A 59 -0.45 -11.69 -10.27
N LEU A 60 -0.41 -10.74 -9.33
CA LEU A 60 0.25 -9.44 -9.48
C LEU A 60 1.49 -9.38 -8.59
N THR A 61 2.59 -8.87 -9.13
CA THR A 61 3.80 -8.64 -8.35
C THR A 61 4.09 -7.14 -8.26
N LEU A 62 3.92 -6.60 -7.06
CA LEU A 62 4.25 -5.22 -6.72
C LEU A 62 5.72 -5.15 -6.31
N SER A 63 6.52 -4.32 -6.97
CA SER A 63 7.88 -4.01 -6.55
C SER A 63 8.08 -2.50 -6.42
N PHE A 64 8.90 -2.10 -5.46
CA PHE A 64 9.19 -0.69 -5.18
C PHE A 64 10.44 -0.55 -4.31
N TRP A 65 11.03 0.64 -4.34
CA TRP A 65 12.05 1.06 -3.39
C TRP A 65 11.43 1.95 -2.33
N VAL A 66 11.76 1.69 -1.06
CA VAL A 66 11.21 2.41 0.09
C VAL A 66 12.31 2.72 1.10
N LYS A 67 12.17 3.87 1.77
CA LYS A 67 13.03 4.30 2.88
C LYS A 67 12.20 5.00 3.93
N SER A 68 12.53 4.82 5.21
CA SER A 68 11.99 5.59 6.33
C SER A 68 13.00 5.58 7.49
N ASN A 69 12.99 6.62 8.30
CA ASN A 69 13.69 6.62 9.59
C ASN A 69 12.96 5.72 10.62
N LYS A 70 11.68 5.43 10.43
CA LYS A 70 10.91 4.53 11.28
C LYS A 70 10.91 3.11 10.73
N THR A 71 11.62 2.21 11.40
CA THR A 71 11.65 0.78 11.08
C THR A 71 10.39 0.07 11.58
N GLY A 72 10.10 -1.09 11.01
CA GLY A 72 8.97 -1.93 11.42
C GLY A 72 8.12 -2.41 10.26
N THR A 73 6.91 -2.85 10.57
CA THR A 73 5.97 -3.44 9.61
C THR A 73 5.10 -2.37 8.98
N TYR A 74 5.00 -2.43 7.66
CA TYR A 74 4.12 -1.63 6.82
C TYR A 74 3.24 -2.53 5.96
N ILE A 75 2.08 -2.05 5.57
CA ILE A 75 1.12 -2.84 4.77
C ILE A 75 0.97 -2.23 3.38
N ALA A 76 1.08 -3.09 2.35
CA ALA A 76 0.62 -2.80 1.01
C ALA A 76 -0.69 -3.55 0.77
N GLU A 77 -1.70 -2.84 0.25
CA GLU A 77 -3.05 -3.36 0.03
C GLU A 77 -3.45 -3.18 -1.43
N LEU A 78 -4.04 -4.21 -2.02
CA LEU A 78 -4.81 -4.12 -3.25
C LEU A 78 -6.29 -4.18 -2.93
N MET A 79 -7.08 -3.32 -3.57
CA MET A 79 -8.54 -3.27 -3.39
C MET A 79 -9.23 -3.24 -4.74
N ASP A 80 -10.15 -4.16 -4.94
CA ASP A 80 -11.06 -4.22 -6.08
C ASP A 80 -12.30 -3.36 -5.78
N ASN A 81 -12.40 -2.21 -6.44
CA ASN A 81 -13.50 -1.26 -6.22
C ASN A 81 -14.80 -1.68 -6.93
N ASP A 82 -14.74 -2.54 -7.95
CA ASP A 82 -15.90 -2.97 -8.72
C ASP A 82 -16.74 -4.02 -7.98
N ASN A 83 -16.10 -4.79 -7.10
CA ASN A 83 -16.70 -5.93 -6.43
C ASN A 83 -16.84 -5.68 -4.91
N SER A 84 -17.55 -4.62 -4.52
CA SER A 84 -17.82 -4.26 -3.12
C SER A 84 -16.55 -4.11 -2.27
N ASN A 85 -15.49 -3.55 -2.85
CA ASN A 85 -14.21 -3.32 -2.21
C ASN A 85 -13.55 -4.60 -1.67
N ARG A 86 -13.63 -5.72 -2.42
CA ARG A 86 -12.81 -6.89 -2.09
C ARG A 86 -11.35 -6.48 -1.98
N HIS A 87 -10.61 -7.05 -1.02
CA HIS A 87 -9.23 -6.63 -0.81
C HIS A 87 -8.31 -7.79 -0.42
N ILE A 88 -7.02 -7.54 -0.55
CA ILE A 88 -5.91 -8.38 -0.09
C ILE A 88 -4.80 -7.46 0.40
N GLY A 89 -4.20 -7.76 1.55
CA GLY A 89 -3.08 -7.01 2.12
C GLY A 89 -1.88 -7.91 2.39
N ASN A 90 -0.69 -7.37 2.18
CA ASN A 90 0.55 -8.05 2.55
C ASN A 90 1.47 -7.09 3.30
N ALA A 91 2.14 -7.63 4.31
CA ALA A 91 3.12 -6.89 5.09
C ALA A 91 4.47 -6.84 4.39
N TYR A 92 5.16 -5.71 4.53
CA TYR A 92 6.59 -5.59 4.27
C TYR A 92 7.28 -4.90 5.44
N THR A 93 8.55 -5.17 5.65
CA THR A 93 9.31 -4.61 6.76
C THR A 93 10.35 -3.63 6.25
N ILE A 94 10.42 -2.44 6.83
CA ILE A 94 11.60 -1.56 6.73
C ILE A 94 12.52 -1.96 7.87
N SER A 95 13.68 -2.55 7.53
CA SER A 95 14.56 -3.21 8.48
C SER A 95 15.63 -2.28 9.04
N SER A 96 16.05 -1.29 8.25
CA SER A 96 17.12 -0.34 8.60
C SER A 96 16.65 1.09 8.42
N ALA A 97 16.77 1.90 9.47
CA ALA A 97 16.42 3.32 9.40
C ALA A 97 17.28 4.03 8.34
N ASP A 98 16.65 4.99 7.65
CA ASP A 98 17.29 5.86 6.66
C ASP A 98 18.02 5.14 5.51
N THR A 99 17.62 3.87 5.26
CA THR A 99 18.23 3.02 4.23
C THR A 99 17.20 2.67 3.15
N TRP A 100 17.57 2.86 1.89
CA TRP A 100 16.76 2.41 0.76
C TRP A 100 16.73 0.89 0.65
N GLU A 101 15.54 0.31 0.69
CA GLU A 101 15.31 -1.13 0.55
C GLU A 101 14.38 -1.41 -0.63
N LYS A 102 14.73 -2.37 -1.48
CA LYS A 102 13.82 -2.87 -2.52
C LYS A 102 12.87 -3.90 -1.91
N LYS A 103 11.57 -3.72 -2.13
CA LYS A 103 10.53 -4.68 -1.74
C LYS A 103 9.88 -5.28 -2.97
N THR A 104 9.51 -6.55 -2.85
CA THR A 104 8.76 -7.27 -3.86
C THR A 104 7.70 -8.10 -3.15
N ILE A 105 6.43 -7.93 -3.55
CA ILE A 105 5.28 -8.59 -2.95
C ILE A 105 4.44 -9.19 -4.07
N THR A 106 4.15 -10.48 -4.01
CA THR A 106 3.25 -11.13 -4.95
C THR A 106 1.88 -11.32 -4.30
N PHE A 107 0.85 -10.84 -4.96
CA PHE A 107 -0.54 -11.03 -4.60
C PHE A 107 -1.15 -12.08 -5.53
N ALA A 108 -1.89 -13.02 -4.98
CA ALA A 108 -2.67 -13.97 -5.78
C ALA A 108 -3.72 -13.23 -6.61
N GLY A 109 -4.14 -13.78 -7.75
CA GLY A 109 -5.27 -13.27 -8.51
C GLY A 109 -6.60 -13.49 -7.78
N ASP A 110 -7.55 -12.58 -7.94
CA ASP A 110 -8.91 -12.80 -7.42
C ASP A 110 -9.73 -13.64 -8.39
N THR A 111 -10.09 -14.85 -7.97
CA THR A 111 -10.92 -15.76 -8.79
C THR A 111 -12.40 -15.43 -8.72
N THR A 112 -12.81 -14.44 -7.90
CA THR A 112 -14.23 -14.11 -7.64
C THR A 112 -14.62 -12.74 -8.21
N GLY A 113 -13.82 -11.70 -7.96
CA GLY A 113 -14.11 -10.33 -8.40
C GLY A 113 -13.59 -10.08 -9.81
N ALA A 114 -14.48 -9.76 -10.76
CA ALA A 114 -14.12 -9.39 -12.12
C ALA A 114 -14.05 -7.86 -12.25
N PHE A 115 -13.01 -7.34 -12.91
CA PHE A 115 -12.89 -5.90 -13.20
C PHE A 115 -13.80 -5.50 -14.37
N SER A 116 -14.45 -4.34 -14.24
CA SER A 116 -15.17 -3.69 -15.33
C SER A 116 -14.19 -3.33 -16.46
N ASN A 117 -14.65 -3.43 -17.71
CA ASN A 117 -13.84 -3.01 -18.86
C ASN A 117 -14.18 -1.58 -19.26
N ASP A 118 -13.82 -0.63 -18.39
CA ASP A 118 -14.07 0.79 -18.59
C ASP A 118 -12.90 1.65 -18.02
N ASN A 119 -13.06 2.96 -18.04
CA ASN A 119 -12.10 3.92 -17.49
C ASN A 119 -12.34 4.23 -16.00
N GLY A 120 -13.20 3.49 -15.33
CA GLY A 120 -13.41 3.56 -13.89
C GLY A 120 -12.20 3.04 -13.10
N ALA A 121 -12.08 3.46 -11.85
CA ALA A 121 -11.03 3.02 -10.94
C ALA A 121 -11.36 1.63 -10.39
N SER A 122 -10.94 0.57 -11.08
CA SER A 122 -11.23 -0.82 -10.71
C SER A 122 -10.28 -1.38 -9.65
N LEU A 123 -8.97 -1.16 -9.79
CA LEU A 123 -7.98 -1.59 -8.80
C LEU A 123 -7.35 -0.40 -8.10
N ALA A 124 -7.27 -0.45 -6.78
CA ALA A 124 -6.49 0.50 -6.00
C ALA A 124 -5.28 -0.20 -5.36
N VAL A 125 -4.12 0.43 -5.47
CA VAL A 125 -2.89 0.07 -4.75
C VAL A 125 -2.72 1.06 -3.62
N SER A 126 -2.62 0.60 -2.38
CA SER A 126 -2.46 1.45 -1.21
C SER A 126 -1.23 1.06 -0.40
N PHE A 127 -0.50 2.06 0.09
CA PHE A 127 0.57 1.90 1.08
C PHE A 127 0.09 2.54 2.37
N TRP A 128 -0.09 1.73 3.41
CA TRP A 128 -0.48 2.21 4.72
C TRP A 128 0.73 2.79 5.46
N LEU A 129 0.53 3.93 6.11
CA LEU A 129 1.56 4.66 6.87
C LEU A 129 1.14 4.88 8.33
N GLY A 130 -0.14 4.74 8.62
CA GLY A 130 -0.72 4.81 9.96
C GLY A 130 -2.20 4.48 9.92
N ALA A 131 -2.72 3.90 11.00
CA ALA A 131 -4.13 3.52 11.07
C ALA A 131 -4.60 3.37 12.51
N GLY A 132 -5.84 3.78 12.79
CA GLY A 132 -6.52 3.52 14.05
C GLY A 132 -7.11 2.11 14.16
N SER A 133 -7.73 1.82 15.29
CA SER A 133 -8.18 0.46 15.63
C SER A 133 -9.27 -0.09 14.71
N THR A 134 -10.02 0.74 14.01
CA THR A 134 -10.98 0.29 12.99
C THR A 134 -10.30 -0.56 11.90
N TYR A 135 -9.01 -0.30 11.61
CA TYR A 135 -8.28 -0.95 10.51
C TYR A 135 -7.24 -1.97 10.99
N THR A 136 -6.95 -2.01 12.30
CA THR A 136 -5.83 -2.78 12.86
C THR A 136 -6.22 -3.85 13.85
N SER A 137 -7.49 -3.94 14.24
CA SER A 137 -7.94 -4.80 15.36
C SER A 137 -8.22 -6.26 15.00
N GLY A 138 -8.18 -6.62 13.73
CA GLY A 138 -8.48 -7.96 13.25
C GLY A 138 -7.23 -8.80 12.95
N THR A 139 -7.31 -9.60 11.90
CA THR A 139 -6.19 -10.37 11.33
C THR A 139 -5.93 -9.89 9.91
N LEU A 140 -4.67 -9.62 9.54
CA LEU A 140 -4.33 -9.14 8.20
C LEU A 140 -4.89 -10.09 7.14
N GLN A 141 -5.66 -9.53 6.21
CA GLN A 141 -6.30 -10.31 5.15
C GLN A 141 -5.33 -10.56 4.00
N THR A 142 -4.67 -11.71 4.01
CA THR A 142 -3.62 -12.10 3.05
C THR A 142 -4.15 -12.91 1.86
N SER A 143 -5.47 -12.99 1.71
CA SER A 143 -6.16 -13.57 0.55
C SER A 143 -7.33 -12.70 0.16
N TRP A 144 -7.69 -12.70 -1.14
CA TRP A 144 -8.84 -11.93 -1.62
C TRP A 144 -10.13 -12.32 -0.89
N GLY A 145 -10.83 -11.34 -0.39
CA GLY A 145 -12.10 -11.54 0.31
C GLY A 145 -12.90 -10.25 0.40
N SER A 146 -14.12 -10.36 0.89
CA SER A 146 -14.99 -9.19 1.13
C SER A 146 -14.33 -8.21 2.09
N LEU A 147 -14.66 -6.92 1.95
CA LEU A 147 -14.11 -5.88 2.80
C LEU A 147 -14.36 -6.15 4.29
N ALA A 148 -13.27 -6.30 5.02
CA ALA A 148 -13.25 -6.35 6.46
C ALA A 148 -12.34 -5.24 6.99
N GLN A 149 -12.90 -4.12 7.41
CA GLN A 149 -12.12 -2.94 7.80
C GLN A 149 -11.03 -3.27 8.82
N ALA A 150 -11.35 -4.09 9.83
CA ALA A 150 -10.43 -4.45 10.90
C ALA A 150 -9.18 -5.23 10.43
N ASN A 151 -9.21 -5.78 9.21
CA ASN A 151 -8.19 -6.66 8.67
C ASN A 151 -7.23 -5.98 7.67
N ARG A 152 -7.33 -4.65 7.49
CA ARG A 152 -6.67 -3.94 6.40
C ARG A 152 -5.23 -3.54 6.69
N ALA A 153 -4.97 -3.08 7.92
CA ALA A 153 -3.67 -2.51 8.30
C ALA A 153 -3.11 -3.12 9.59
N VAL A 154 -3.38 -4.41 9.83
CA VAL A 154 -2.96 -5.12 11.05
C VAL A 154 -1.44 -5.22 11.12
N GLY A 155 -0.86 -4.74 12.21
CA GLY A 155 0.58 -4.70 12.42
C GLY A 155 1.29 -3.46 11.86
N GLN A 156 0.57 -2.56 11.18
CA GLN A 156 1.11 -1.31 10.66
C GLN A 156 1.70 -0.45 11.78
N VAL A 157 2.94 0.01 11.59
CA VAL A 157 3.54 1.03 12.48
C VAL A 157 2.80 2.35 12.32
N ASN A 158 2.73 3.14 13.39
CA ASN A 158 2.21 4.50 13.30
C ASN A 158 3.33 5.45 12.88
N LEU A 159 3.38 5.82 11.61
CA LEU A 159 4.36 6.79 11.10
C LEU A 159 4.07 8.22 11.62
N ALA A 160 2.85 8.48 12.12
CA ALA A 160 2.45 9.79 12.65
C ALA A 160 2.88 10.03 14.10
N ASP A 161 3.54 9.11 14.79
CA ASP A 161 3.85 9.26 16.21
C ASP A 161 4.94 10.31 16.53
N SER A 162 5.64 10.82 15.52
CA SER A 162 6.65 11.88 15.68
C SER A 162 6.76 12.76 14.44
N THR A 163 6.95 14.06 14.64
CA THR A 163 7.24 15.00 13.55
C THR A 163 8.64 14.81 12.93
N ALA A 164 9.47 13.95 13.49
CA ALA A 164 10.73 13.54 12.88
C ALA A 164 10.57 12.42 11.84
N ASN A 165 9.39 11.82 11.72
CA ASN A 165 9.19 10.68 10.84
C ASN A 165 8.98 11.11 9.39
N GLU A 166 9.70 10.42 8.52
CA GLU A 166 9.64 10.58 7.06
C GLU A 166 9.54 9.21 6.39
N TRP A 167 8.91 9.19 5.23
CA TRP A 167 8.81 7.99 4.40
C TRP A 167 8.95 8.36 2.94
N PHE A 168 9.70 7.56 2.21
CA PHE A 168 10.01 7.80 0.80
C PHE A 168 9.70 6.56 -0.03
N ILE A 169 9.25 6.78 -1.27
CA ILE A 169 9.01 5.69 -2.22
C ILE A 169 9.38 6.11 -3.64
N THR A 170 9.93 5.18 -4.41
CA THR A 170 10.19 5.35 -5.85
C THR A 170 10.19 4.01 -6.57
N GLY A 171 10.19 4.03 -7.90
CA GLY A 171 10.31 2.83 -8.73
C GLY A 171 9.17 1.82 -8.54
N ILE A 172 7.93 2.31 -8.31
CA ILE A 172 6.76 1.45 -8.13
C ILE A 172 6.41 0.80 -9.47
N GLN A 173 6.27 -0.52 -9.46
CA GLN A 173 5.84 -1.36 -10.57
C GLN A 173 4.83 -2.40 -10.07
N LEU A 174 3.75 -2.58 -10.80
CA LEU A 174 2.72 -3.59 -10.55
C LEU A 174 2.50 -4.43 -11.82
#